data_ffc63003eaaf08664420c621a7751939
#
_entry.id   ffc63003eaaf08664420c621a7751939
#
_cell.length_a   1.000
_cell.length_b   1.000
_cell.length_c   1.000
_cell.angle_alpha   90.00
_cell.angle_beta   90.00
_cell.angle_gamma   90.00
#
_symmetry.space_group_name_H-M   'P 1'
#
loop_
_entity.id
_entity.type
_entity.pdbx_description
1 polymer ?
#
loop_
_entity_poly.entity_id
_entity_poly.type
_entity_poly.pdbx_seq_one_letter_code
_entity_poly.pdbx_strand_id
1 'polypeptide(L)'
;QYKQIKLAAEGLKSLPQGGTAIGTGINAPKDFGNIFANEVSKLTKMKFKPSRNYFKSLSSQDAPTNMSSAVKNLALVLLKISNDLRWMNSGPLTGLGEIELQALQPGSSIMPGKVNPVVSESVMMASADILGNDLTVSYANQAGNFQLNVMLPVIAYNLLKSISLAAN
;
A
#
# COMPACT_ATOMS: atom_id res chain seq x y z
N GLN A 1 8.14 9.71 5.23
CA GLN A 1 7.48 8.51 4.69
C GLN A 1 8.17 8.01 3.39
N TYR A 2 8.62 8.89 2.49
CA TYR A 2 9.27 8.50 1.24
C TYR A 2 10.43 7.50 1.41
N LYS A 3 11.33 7.74 2.40
CA LYS A 3 12.44 6.82 2.68
C LYS A 3 11.95 5.45 3.16
N GLN A 4 10.88 5.41 3.94
CA GLN A 4 10.30 4.15 4.45
C GLN A 4 9.67 3.34 3.31
N ILE A 5 8.93 3.98 2.42
CA ILE A 5 8.35 3.33 1.23
C ILE A 5 9.46 2.77 0.33
N LYS A 6 10.53 3.53 0.08
CA LYS A 6 11.68 3.02 -0.69
C LYS A 6 12.33 1.79 -0.05
N LEU A 7 12.53 1.82 1.27
CA LEU A 7 13.11 0.70 2.00
C LEU A 7 12.20 -0.54 1.92
N ALA A 8 10.90 -0.38 2.10
CA ALA A 8 9.93 -1.46 1.98
C ALA A 8 9.90 -2.05 0.56
N ALA A 9 9.97 -1.20 -0.48
CA ALA A 9 10.02 -1.63 -1.88
C ALA A 9 11.25 -2.49 -2.20
N GLU A 10 12.40 -2.25 -1.56
CA GLU A 10 13.57 -3.11 -1.72
C GLU A 10 13.31 -4.55 -1.23
N GLY A 11 12.51 -4.72 -0.18
CA GLY A 11 12.10 -6.03 0.32
C GLY A 11 11.30 -6.85 -0.70
N LEU A 12 10.46 -6.20 -1.51
CA LEU A 12 9.66 -6.84 -2.56
C LEU A 12 10.49 -7.38 -3.74
N LYS A 13 11.74 -6.98 -3.87
CA LYS A 13 12.64 -7.44 -4.95
C LYS A 13 13.26 -8.82 -4.70
N SER A 14 12.97 -9.46 -3.57
CA SER A 14 13.41 -10.82 -3.24
C SER A 14 12.28 -11.80 -3.55
N LEU A 15 12.45 -12.61 -4.60
CA LEU A 15 11.38 -13.42 -5.19
C LEU A 15 11.38 -14.86 -4.68
N PRO A 16 10.20 -15.44 -4.35
CA PRO A 16 10.08 -16.82 -3.89
C PRO A 16 10.13 -17.86 -5.02
N GLN A 17 10.12 -17.45 -6.28
CA GLN A 17 10.15 -18.36 -7.44
C GLN A 17 11.43 -19.19 -7.46
N GLY A 18 11.25 -20.49 -7.54
CA GLY A 18 12.29 -21.50 -7.40
C GLY A 18 12.14 -22.38 -6.16
N GLY A 19 11.37 -21.93 -5.16
CA GLY A 19 11.06 -22.73 -3.97
C GLY A 19 10.06 -23.87 -4.22
N THR A 20 9.29 -23.78 -5.29
CA THR A 20 8.20 -24.71 -5.66
C THR A 20 7.13 -24.83 -4.56
N ALA A 21 6.66 -26.04 -4.22
CA ALA A 21 5.51 -26.20 -3.33
C ALA A 21 5.80 -25.81 -1.87
N ILE A 22 6.97 -26.20 -1.33
CA ILE A 22 7.28 -26.07 0.10
C ILE A 22 8.67 -25.45 0.39
N GLY A 23 9.31 -24.86 -0.61
CA GLY A 23 10.60 -24.19 -0.42
C GLY A 23 11.83 -25.05 -0.71
N THR A 24 11.65 -26.32 -1.10
CA THR A 24 12.75 -27.25 -1.40
C THR A 24 13.26 -27.16 -2.83
N GLY A 25 12.51 -26.51 -3.75
CA GLY A 25 12.82 -26.48 -5.17
C GLY A 25 12.58 -27.81 -5.88
N ILE A 26 11.82 -28.74 -5.28
CA ILE A 26 11.53 -30.04 -5.87
C ILE A 26 10.89 -29.89 -7.25
N ASN A 27 11.37 -30.70 -8.22
CA ASN A 27 10.92 -30.71 -9.62
C ASN A 27 11.18 -29.41 -10.41
N ALA A 28 11.96 -28.46 -9.88
CA ALA A 28 12.44 -27.30 -10.62
C ALA A 28 13.91 -27.50 -11.07
N PRO A 29 14.31 -26.96 -12.23
CA PRO A 29 15.73 -26.87 -12.59
C PRO A 29 16.52 -26.10 -11.51
N LYS A 30 17.75 -26.52 -11.27
CA LYS A 30 18.59 -25.99 -10.17
C LYS A 30 18.73 -24.46 -10.19
N ASP A 31 18.79 -23.87 -11.38
CA ASP A 31 18.99 -22.42 -11.55
C ASP A 31 17.70 -21.64 -11.83
N PHE A 32 16.52 -22.26 -11.69
CA PHE A 32 15.25 -21.67 -12.05
C PHE A 32 15.04 -20.29 -11.39
N GLY A 33 15.27 -20.18 -10.08
CA GLY A 33 15.08 -18.92 -9.34
C GLY A 33 15.96 -17.78 -9.86
N ASN A 34 17.22 -18.07 -10.22
CA ASN A 34 18.12 -17.09 -10.79
C ASN A 34 17.70 -16.65 -12.20
N ILE A 35 17.33 -17.62 -13.04
CA ILE A 35 16.86 -17.34 -14.41
C ILE A 35 15.59 -16.48 -14.33
N PHE A 36 14.62 -16.87 -13.52
CA PHE A 36 13.37 -16.13 -13.34
C PHE A 36 13.62 -14.68 -12.87
N ALA A 37 14.43 -14.49 -11.83
CA ALA A 37 14.73 -13.17 -11.30
C ALA A 37 15.46 -12.28 -12.33
N ASN A 38 16.35 -12.87 -13.15
CA ASN A 38 17.04 -12.16 -14.22
C ASN A 38 16.09 -11.74 -15.33
N GLU A 39 15.15 -12.59 -15.75
CA GLU A 39 14.16 -12.23 -16.77
C GLU A 39 13.20 -11.14 -16.29
N VAL A 40 12.70 -11.24 -15.06
CA VAL A 40 11.87 -10.18 -14.45
C VAL A 40 12.66 -8.87 -14.37
N SER A 41 13.96 -8.93 -14.02
CA SER A 41 14.81 -7.74 -13.96
C SER A 41 14.98 -7.07 -15.33
N LYS A 42 15.14 -7.84 -16.40
CA LYS A 42 15.22 -7.31 -17.78
C LYS A 42 13.89 -6.64 -18.19
N LEU A 43 12.76 -7.31 -17.96
CA LEU A 43 11.43 -6.82 -18.34
C LEU A 43 11.04 -5.53 -17.61
N THR A 44 11.36 -5.44 -16.31
CA THR A 44 10.94 -4.32 -15.47
C THR A 44 11.99 -3.21 -15.36
N LYS A 45 13.20 -3.44 -15.85
CA LYS A 45 14.38 -2.58 -15.66
C LYS A 45 14.71 -2.33 -14.17
N MET A 46 14.27 -3.22 -13.29
CA MET A 46 14.56 -3.20 -11.86
C MET A 46 15.33 -4.47 -11.48
N LYS A 47 16.24 -4.37 -10.51
CA LYS A 47 17.06 -5.49 -10.09
C LYS A 47 16.33 -6.38 -9.09
N PHE A 48 15.87 -7.54 -9.52
CA PHE A 48 15.31 -8.61 -8.68
C PHE A 48 16.35 -9.67 -8.38
N LYS A 49 16.13 -10.46 -7.33
CA LYS A 49 16.97 -11.58 -6.93
C LYS A 49 16.12 -12.72 -6.37
N PRO A 50 16.56 -13.98 -6.46
CA PRO A 50 15.88 -15.07 -5.79
C PRO A 50 15.97 -14.91 -4.27
N SER A 51 14.99 -15.38 -3.55
CA SER A 51 15.01 -15.42 -2.08
C SER A 51 16.15 -16.29 -1.58
N ARG A 52 16.81 -15.85 -0.51
CA ARG A 52 17.83 -16.64 0.18
C ARG A 52 17.24 -17.81 0.98
N ASN A 53 15.95 -17.71 1.32
CA ASN A 53 15.23 -18.72 2.09
C ASN A 53 13.81 -18.83 1.55
N TYR A 54 13.61 -19.82 0.68
CA TYR A 54 12.31 -20.08 0.06
C TYR A 54 11.26 -20.53 1.07
N PHE A 55 11.63 -21.27 2.12
CA PHE A 55 10.70 -21.68 3.18
C PHE A 55 10.05 -20.45 3.81
N LYS A 56 10.87 -19.48 4.21
CA LYS A 56 10.38 -18.22 4.76
C LYS A 56 9.52 -17.47 3.77
N SER A 57 9.98 -17.28 2.55
CA SER A 57 9.29 -16.41 1.58
C SER A 57 8.00 -17.00 0.98
N LEU A 58 7.75 -18.29 1.15
CA LEU A 58 6.49 -18.93 0.80
C LEU A 58 5.48 -18.93 1.96
N SER A 59 5.96 -19.03 3.20
CA SER A 59 5.09 -19.09 4.39
C SER A 59 4.79 -17.72 4.98
N SER A 60 5.76 -16.79 4.95
CA SER A 60 5.64 -15.46 5.55
C SER A 60 5.64 -14.38 4.47
N GLN A 61 4.66 -13.50 4.55
CA GLN A 61 4.50 -12.38 3.61
C GLN A 61 4.97 -11.05 4.23
N ASP A 62 6.13 -11.08 4.88
CA ASP A 62 6.71 -9.92 5.58
C ASP A 62 6.95 -8.74 4.63
N ALA A 63 7.45 -8.99 3.41
CA ALA A 63 7.77 -7.92 2.48
C ALA A 63 6.52 -7.16 2.00
N PRO A 64 5.42 -7.80 1.54
CA PRO A 64 4.16 -7.12 1.28
C PRO A 64 3.58 -6.41 2.51
N THR A 65 3.67 -7.02 3.69
CA THR A 65 3.17 -6.44 4.95
C THR A 65 3.94 -5.17 5.33
N ASN A 66 5.26 -5.18 5.21
CA ASN A 66 6.10 -4.00 5.44
C ASN A 66 5.77 -2.87 4.46
N MET A 67 5.52 -3.20 3.19
CA MET A 67 5.10 -2.21 2.19
C MET A 67 3.72 -1.64 2.53
N SER A 68 2.77 -2.49 2.91
CA SER A 68 1.43 -2.06 3.36
C SER A 68 1.52 -1.09 4.54
N SER A 69 2.31 -1.43 5.55
CA SER A 69 2.54 -0.57 6.72
C SER A 69 3.20 0.76 6.36
N ALA A 70 4.11 0.78 5.38
CA ALA A 70 4.72 2.02 4.90
C ALA A 70 3.70 2.92 4.19
N VAL A 71 2.80 2.35 3.38
CA VAL A 71 1.70 3.06 2.70
C VAL A 71 0.68 3.57 3.73
N LYS A 72 0.31 2.76 4.72
CA LYS A 72 -0.54 3.18 5.84
C LYS A 72 0.04 4.39 6.57
N ASN A 73 1.33 4.37 6.88
CA ASN A 73 1.98 5.49 7.58
C ASN A 73 1.97 6.77 6.73
N LEU A 74 2.06 6.68 5.41
CA LEU A 74 1.82 7.81 4.52
C LEU A 74 0.38 8.30 4.63
N ALA A 75 -0.60 7.39 4.55
CA ALA A 75 -2.02 7.73 4.65
C ALA A 75 -2.36 8.44 5.97
N LEU A 76 -1.79 8.02 7.11
CA LEU A 76 -1.98 8.71 8.41
C LEU A 76 -1.47 10.15 8.39
N VAL A 77 -0.35 10.42 7.74
CA VAL A 77 0.17 11.79 7.58
C VAL A 77 -0.74 12.62 6.69
N LEU A 78 -1.18 12.06 5.57
CA LEU A 78 -2.10 12.75 4.64
C LEU A 78 -3.45 13.01 5.30
N LEU A 79 -3.98 12.06 6.06
CA LEU A 79 -5.21 12.22 6.84
C LEU A 79 -5.13 13.39 7.82
N LYS A 80 -4.02 13.47 8.58
CA LYS A 80 -3.76 14.57 9.52
C LYS A 80 -3.70 15.92 8.80
N ILE A 81 -2.93 16.02 7.73
CA ILE A 81 -2.80 17.27 6.96
C ILE A 81 -4.15 17.69 6.37
N SER A 82 -4.88 16.76 5.76
CA SER A 82 -6.20 17.04 5.18
C SER A 82 -7.22 17.50 6.22
N ASN A 83 -7.18 16.91 7.41
CA ASN A 83 -8.06 17.34 8.49
C ASN A 83 -7.72 18.75 9.00
N ASP A 84 -6.44 19.08 9.13
CA ASP A 84 -6.03 20.44 9.49
C ASP A 84 -6.46 21.47 8.44
N LEU A 85 -6.26 21.17 7.15
CA LEU A 85 -6.70 22.04 6.06
C LEU A 85 -8.21 22.29 6.10
N ARG A 86 -9.01 21.27 6.41
CA ARG A 86 -10.47 21.43 6.59
C ARG A 86 -10.82 22.38 7.73
N TRP A 87 -10.15 22.23 8.86
CA TRP A 87 -10.37 23.11 10.01
C TRP A 87 -9.96 24.56 9.72
N MET A 88 -8.76 24.76 9.16
CA MET A 88 -8.27 26.09 8.81
C MET A 88 -9.14 26.80 7.76
N ASN A 89 -9.77 26.04 6.84
CA ASN A 89 -10.70 26.55 5.83
C ASN A 89 -12.15 26.72 6.37
N SER A 90 -12.44 26.34 7.62
CA SER A 90 -13.79 26.43 8.15
C SER A 90 -14.22 27.88 8.38
N GLY A 91 -15.46 28.19 8.05
CA GLY A 91 -15.98 29.56 8.17
C GLY A 91 -17.15 29.77 7.23
N PRO A 92 -17.52 31.03 6.91
CA PRO A 92 -16.77 32.27 7.14
C PRO A 92 -16.99 32.94 8.50
N LEU A 93 -18.12 32.65 9.19
CA LEU A 93 -18.47 33.42 10.40
C LEU A 93 -18.10 32.73 11.72
N THR A 94 -18.26 31.42 11.79
CA THR A 94 -18.10 30.62 13.02
C THR A 94 -16.96 29.60 12.97
N GLY A 95 -16.17 29.60 11.91
CA GLY A 95 -15.01 28.75 11.74
C GLY A 95 -13.70 29.52 11.96
N LEU A 96 -12.57 28.84 11.69
CA LEU A 96 -11.24 29.43 11.87
C LEU A 96 -10.91 30.47 10.79
N GLY A 97 -11.28 30.18 9.52
CA GLY A 97 -11.11 31.11 8.40
C GLY A 97 -9.65 31.54 8.13
N GLU A 98 -8.66 30.70 8.47
CA GLU A 98 -7.23 31.04 8.33
C GLU A 98 -6.73 30.90 6.90
N ILE A 99 -7.35 30.03 6.11
CA ILE A 99 -7.05 29.80 4.70
C ILE A 99 -8.34 29.70 3.89
N GLU A 100 -8.23 29.91 2.58
CA GLU A 100 -9.30 29.66 1.62
C GLU A 100 -8.85 28.58 0.65
N LEU A 101 -9.56 27.44 0.62
CA LEU A 101 -9.34 26.38 -0.36
C LEU A 101 -10.17 26.64 -1.61
N GLN A 102 -9.68 26.24 -2.77
CA GLN A 102 -10.36 26.42 -4.04
C GLN A 102 -11.72 25.74 -4.04
N ALA A 103 -12.76 26.50 -4.45
CA ALA A 103 -14.08 25.97 -4.69
C ALA A 103 -14.12 25.17 -5.99
N LEU A 104 -14.26 23.84 -5.89
CA LEU A 104 -14.27 22.94 -7.04
C LEU A 104 -15.67 22.53 -7.49
N GLN A 105 -16.62 22.53 -6.57
CA GLN A 105 -18.02 22.16 -6.83
C GLN A 105 -18.96 22.77 -5.78
N PRO A 106 -20.25 22.93 -6.10
CA PRO A 106 -21.26 23.31 -5.09
C PRO A 106 -21.31 22.31 -3.94
N GLY A 107 -21.35 22.81 -2.72
CA GLY A 107 -21.37 21.97 -1.51
C GLY A 107 -22.78 21.50 -1.09
N SER A 108 -23.84 22.07 -1.71
CA SER A 108 -25.24 21.74 -1.41
C SER A 108 -26.16 22.21 -2.52
N SER A 109 -27.24 21.45 -2.76
CA SER A 109 -28.33 21.86 -3.67
C SER A 109 -29.31 22.86 -3.04
N ILE A 110 -29.35 22.94 -1.71
CA ILE A 110 -30.32 23.77 -0.96
C ILE A 110 -29.69 24.96 -0.23
N MET A 111 -28.38 25.06 -0.18
CA MET A 111 -27.64 26.15 0.46
C MET A 111 -26.78 26.89 -0.59
N PRO A 112 -27.28 28.01 -1.17
CA PRO A 112 -26.51 28.79 -2.15
C PRO A 112 -25.18 29.25 -1.56
N GLY A 113 -24.10 29.13 -2.36
CA GLY A 113 -22.77 29.57 -1.96
C GLY A 113 -22.02 28.63 -1.00
N LYS A 114 -22.61 27.51 -0.57
CA LYS A 114 -21.89 26.53 0.24
C LYS A 114 -20.81 25.86 -0.62
N VAL A 115 -19.59 25.81 -0.07
CA VAL A 115 -18.43 25.10 -0.66
C VAL A 115 -17.89 24.14 0.37
N ASN A 116 -17.63 22.89 -0.05
CA ASN A 116 -16.99 21.87 0.78
C ASN A 116 -15.53 21.69 0.33
N PRO A 117 -14.58 21.39 1.24
CA PRO A 117 -13.19 21.09 0.92
C PRO A 117 -13.05 19.66 0.38
N VAL A 118 -13.64 19.38 -0.80
CA VAL A 118 -13.86 18.04 -1.35
C VAL A 118 -12.58 17.24 -1.57
N VAL A 119 -11.47 17.91 -1.92
CA VAL A 119 -10.17 17.24 -2.08
C VAL A 119 -9.70 16.68 -0.74
N SER A 120 -9.72 17.49 0.31
CA SER A 120 -9.35 17.03 1.67
C SER A 120 -10.26 15.91 2.16
N GLU A 121 -11.56 15.97 1.88
CA GLU A 121 -12.50 14.92 2.22
C GLU A 121 -12.20 13.62 1.47
N SER A 122 -11.89 13.70 0.18
CA SER A 122 -11.49 12.55 -0.64
C SER A 122 -10.22 11.89 -0.11
N VAL A 123 -9.19 12.67 0.23
CA VAL A 123 -7.95 12.15 0.82
C VAL A 123 -8.20 11.46 2.16
N MET A 124 -9.10 12.01 2.99
CA MET A 124 -9.48 11.39 4.25
C MET A 124 -10.18 10.04 4.04
N MET A 125 -11.10 9.95 3.06
CA MET A 125 -11.79 8.70 2.72
C MET A 125 -10.80 7.65 2.16
N ALA A 126 -9.93 8.04 1.23
CA ALA A 126 -8.89 7.16 0.70
C ALA A 126 -7.94 6.66 1.80
N SER A 127 -7.57 7.53 2.74
CA SER A 127 -6.74 7.16 3.89
C SER A 127 -7.42 6.13 4.80
N ALA A 128 -8.71 6.29 5.06
CA ALA A 128 -9.50 5.33 5.85
C ALA A 128 -9.54 3.94 5.18
N ASP A 129 -9.72 3.89 3.86
CA ASP A 129 -9.71 2.64 3.09
C ASP A 129 -8.32 1.98 3.13
N ILE A 130 -7.23 2.76 3.01
CA ILE A 130 -5.85 2.25 3.14
C ILE A 130 -5.61 1.63 4.53
N LEU A 131 -6.12 2.24 5.60
CA LEU A 131 -5.99 1.69 6.95
C LEU A 131 -6.70 0.33 7.08
N GLY A 132 -7.90 0.19 6.52
CA GLY A 132 -8.65 -1.06 6.48
C GLY A 132 -7.92 -2.15 5.66
N ASN A 133 -7.37 -1.78 4.52
CA ASN A 133 -6.59 -2.68 3.67
C ASN A 133 -5.31 -3.18 4.38
N ASP A 134 -4.60 -2.31 5.12
CA ASP A 134 -3.41 -2.71 5.91
C ASP A 134 -3.75 -3.72 7.00
N LEU A 135 -4.87 -3.55 7.68
CA LEU A 135 -5.35 -4.53 8.65
C LEU A 135 -5.60 -5.90 8.00
N THR A 136 -6.23 -5.91 6.83
CA THR A 136 -6.46 -7.14 6.05
C THR A 136 -5.15 -7.81 5.64
N VAL A 137 -4.18 -7.04 5.13
CA VAL A 137 -2.85 -7.57 4.76
C VAL A 137 -2.14 -8.15 5.99
N SER A 138 -2.18 -7.45 7.12
CA SER A 138 -1.55 -7.89 8.38
C SER A 138 -2.16 -9.19 8.89
N TYR A 139 -3.50 -9.31 8.86
CA TYR A 139 -4.19 -10.55 9.22
C TYR A 139 -3.83 -11.69 8.27
N ALA A 140 -3.81 -11.43 6.97
CA ALA A 140 -3.51 -12.44 5.96
C ALA A 140 -2.04 -12.92 6.04
N ASN A 141 -1.10 -12.09 6.48
CA ASN A 141 0.29 -12.50 6.66
C ASN A 141 0.44 -13.60 7.71
N GLN A 142 -0.29 -13.54 8.83
CA GLN A 142 -0.21 -14.54 9.89
C GLN A 142 -0.86 -15.88 9.51
N ALA A 143 -1.62 -15.96 8.41
CA ALA A 143 -2.36 -17.15 7.98
C ALA A 143 -1.49 -18.21 7.28
N GLY A 144 -0.16 -18.06 7.30
CA GLY A 144 0.76 -19.09 6.80
C GLY A 144 0.70 -20.36 7.64
N ASN A 145 0.43 -21.49 6.98
CA ASN A 145 0.44 -22.81 7.61
C ASN A 145 1.70 -23.55 7.15
N PHE A 146 2.62 -23.81 8.09
CA PHE A 146 3.93 -24.42 7.82
C PHE A 146 4.68 -23.64 6.71
N GLN A 147 4.86 -24.19 5.53
CA GLN A 147 5.65 -23.60 4.45
C GLN A 147 4.84 -22.82 3.41
N LEU A 148 3.54 -22.67 3.58
CA LEU A 148 2.68 -22.01 2.57
C LEU A 148 1.68 -21.05 3.22
N ASN A 149 1.62 -19.84 2.68
CA ASN A 149 0.53 -18.90 2.95
C ASN A 149 -0.44 -18.91 1.76
N VAL A 150 -1.72 -19.23 2.03
CA VAL A 150 -2.77 -19.31 1.01
C VAL A 150 -3.48 -17.98 0.76
N MET A 151 -3.20 -16.95 1.56
CA MET A 151 -3.86 -15.64 1.50
C MET A 151 -3.22 -14.66 0.49
N LEU A 152 -2.32 -15.13 -0.38
CA LEU A 152 -1.62 -14.28 -1.35
C LEU A 152 -2.56 -13.42 -2.21
N PRO A 153 -3.71 -13.93 -2.74
CA PRO A 153 -4.60 -13.12 -3.56
C PRO A 153 -5.19 -11.92 -2.81
N VAL A 154 -5.60 -12.09 -1.55
CA VAL A 154 -6.16 -11.00 -0.75
C VAL A 154 -5.09 -10.00 -0.31
N ILE A 155 -3.86 -10.46 -0.03
CA ILE A 155 -2.71 -9.59 0.22
C ILE A 155 -2.42 -8.72 -1.00
N ALA A 156 -2.30 -9.33 -2.19
CA ALA A 156 -2.03 -8.62 -3.43
C ALA A 156 -3.12 -7.59 -3.75
N TYR A 157 -4.39 -7.98 -3.66
CA TYR A 157 -5.51 -7.09 -3.93
C TYR A 157 -5.50 -5.85 -3.04
N ASN A 158 -5.41 -6.03 -1.71
CA ASN A 158 -5.48 -4.92 -0.78
C ASN A 158 -4.24 -4.02 -0.84
N LEU A 159 -3.04 -4.59 -1.02
CA LEU A 159 -1.81 -3.82 -1.16
C LEU A 159 -1.82 -2.98 -2.45
N LEU A 160 -2.15 -3.58 -3.60
CA LEU A 160 -2.19 -2.87 -4.88
C LEU A 160 -3.26 -1.77 -4.88
N LYS A 161 -4.44 -2.03 -4.29
CA LYS A 161 -5.48 -1.04 -4.10
C LYS A 161 -4.97 0.14 -3.26
N SER A 162 -4.30 -0.13 -2.14
CA SER A 162 -3.73 0.90 -1.27
C SER A 162 -2.67 1.75 -1.98
N ILE A 163 -1.79 1.13 -2.77
CA ILE A 163 -0.79 1.84 -3.57
C ILE A 163 -1.47 2.74 -4.60
N SER A 164 -2.49 2.24 -5.29
CA SER A 164 -3.26 3.03 -6.28
C SER A 164 -3.94 4.23 -5.63
N LEU A 165 -4.58 4.05 -4.47
CA LEU A 165 -5.23 5.14 -3.73
C LEU A 165 -4.23 6.20 -3.25
N ALA A 166 -3.04 5.78 -2.84
CA ALA A 166 -2.00 6.70 -2.36
C ALA A 166 -1.26 7.44 -3.51
N ALA A 167 -1.35 6.95 -4.75
CA ALA A 167 -0.69 7.52 -5.92
C ALA A 167 -1.56 8.53 -6.68
N ASN A 168 -2.88 8.51 -6.48
CA ASN A 168 -3.85 9.41 -7.10
C ASN A 168 -4.16 10.61 -6.20
#